data_e6abe06c19f025f1709bb28a7b0196ce
#
_entry.id   e6abe06c19f025f1709bb28a7b0196ce
#
_cell.length_a   1.000
_cell.length_b   1.000
_cell.length_c   1.000
_cell.angle_alpha   90.00
_cell.angle_beta   90.00
_cell.angle_gamma   90.00
#
_symmetry.space_group_name_H-M   'P 1'
#
loop_
_entity.id
_entity.type
_entity.pdbx_description
1 polymer ?
#
loop_
_entity_poly.entity_id
_entity_poly.type
_entity_poly.pdbx_seq_one_letter_code
_entity_poly.pdbx_strand_id
1 'polypeptide(L)'
;MDRRQVIRYFLVAGAGMAFLPSCVQNQQSGSIKLKSIQLNADQEQFLKELADAIIPPTDTPGAVELGAHLFALKMVDDCFTKDAQAEFLAGLKSVYKQKADPAALEAAAQQNQRQEELNFLNAFRRLVIQGYTESEYVMTNLLPWKLVPGKYYGCVPVSSI
;
A
#
# COMPACT_ATOMS: atom_id res chain seq x y z
N MET A 1 -5.53 -44.33 37.33
CA MET A 1 -4.64 -43.52 36.46
C MET A 1 -3.38 -43.20 37.24
N ASP A 2 -2.24 -43.77 36.86
CA ASP A 2 -1.00 -43.56 37.57
C ASP A 2 -0.40 -42.22 37.21
N ARG A 3 0.10 -41.48 38.24
CA ARG A 3 0.72 -40.17 38.11
C ARG A 3 1.83 -40.14 37.04
N ARG A 4 2.50 -41.27 36.80
CA ARG A 4 3.51 -41.44 35.74
C ARG A 4 2.93 -41.45 34.32
N GLN A 5 1.70 -41.85 34.12
CA GLN A 5 1.06 -41.81 32.80
C GLN A 5 0.65 -40.39 32.44
N VAL A 6 0.19 -39.59 33.41
CA VAL A 6 -0.17 -38.18 33.19
C VAL A 6 1.06 -37.37 32.77
N ILE A 7 2.21 -37.56 33.37
CA ILE A 7 3.47 -36.89 33.00
C ILE A 7 3.90 -37.27 31.58
N ARG A 8 3.74 -38.51 31.16
CA ARG A 8 4.04 -38.95 29.79
C ARG A 8 3.11 -38.32 28.76
N TYR A 9 1.82 -38.21 29.08
CA TYR A 9 0.88 -37.50 28.18
C TYR A 9 1.18 -36.01 28.07
N PHE A 10 1.60 -35.37 29.15
CA PHE A 10 2.03 -33.95 29.12
C PHE A 10 3.30 -33.75 28.30
N LEU A 11 4.27 -34.65 28.37
CA LEU A 11 5.48 -34.58 27.56
C LEU A 11 5.20 -34.78 26.07
N VAL A 12 4.31 -35.68 25.70
CA VAL A 12 3.92 -35.93 24.30
C VAL A 12 3.09 -34.77 23.76
N ALA A 13 2.18 -34.22 24.56
CA ALA A 13 1.37 -33.04 24.17
C ALA A 13 2.25 -31.78 24.06
N GLY A 14 3.21 -31.59 24.97
CA GLY A 14 4.15 -30.45 24.93
C GLY A 14 5.13 -30.50 23.76
N ALA A 15 5.60 -31.68 23.37
CA ALA A 15 6.45 -31.85 22.19
C ALA A 15 5.67 -31.63 20.87
N GLY A 16 4.37 -31.94 20.84
CA GLY A 16 3.52 -31.71 19.67
C GLY A 16 3.30 -30.23 19.33
N MET A 17 3.35 -29.33 20.31
CA MET A 17 3.22 -27.89 20.07
C MET A 17 4.49 -27.24 19.47
N ALA A 18 5.65 -27.86 19.57
CA ALA A 18 6.90 -27.36 18.99
C ALA A 18 6.99 -27.57 17.45
N PHE A 19 6.08 -28.34 16.86
CA PHE A 19 6.07 -28.65 15.43
C PHE A 19 4.89 -28.01 14.64
N LEU A 20 4.23 -27.01 15.19
CA LEU A 20 3.23 -26.26 14.44
C LEU A 20 3.93 -25.07 13.72
N PRO A 21 4.26 -25.19 12.42
CA PRO A 21 4.84 -24.08 11.66
C PRO A 21 3.82 -23.01 11.32
N SER A 22 2.63 -23.05 11.92
CA SER A 22 1.49 -22.22 11.57
C SER A 22 1.63 -20.74 11.96
N CYS A 23 2.53 -20.41 12.88
CA CYS A 23 2.69 -19.00 13.32
C CYS A 23 3.78 -18.24 12.54
N VAL A 24 4.66 -18.93 11.80
CA VAL A 24 5.76 -18.26 11.05
C VAL A 24 5.27 -17.77 9.68
N GLN A 25 4.23 -18.37 9.15
CA GLN A 25 3.71 -18.01 7.81
C GLN A 25 2.87 -16.73 7.79
N ASN A 26 2.42 -16.26 8.96
CA ASN A 26 1.56 -15.06 9.06
C ASN A 26 2.34 -13.75 9.20
N GLN A 27 3.67 -13.79 9.36
CA GLN A 27 4.51 -12.57 9.42
C GLN A 27 4.93 -12.03 8.05
N GLN A 28 4.57 -12.73 6.97
CA GLN A 28 4.91 -12.32 5.60
C GLN A 28 3.72 -11.74 4.80
N SER A 29 2.52 -11.73 5.35
CA SER A 29 1.38 -11.11 4.69
C SER A 29 1.32 -9.63 5.04
N GLY A 30 1.21 -8.77 4.03
CA GLY A 30 0.98 -7.34 4.21
C GLY A 30 -0.28 -7.04 5.04
N SER A 31 -0.44 -5.81 5.48
CA SER A 31 -1.56 -5.36 6.33
C SER A 31 -2.91 -5.45 5.65
N ILE A 32 -2.94 -5.47 4.31
CA ILE A 32 -4.15 -5.55 3.49
C ILE A 32 -4.29 -6.94 2.83
N LYS A 33 -5.52 -7.47 2.83
CA LYS A 33 -5.83 -8.71 2.11
C LYS A 33 -6.04 -8.41 0.63
N LEU A 34 -5.11 -8.86 -0.20
CA LEU A 34 -5.15 -8.80 -1.64
C LEU A 34 -5.55 -10.19 -2.19
N LYS A 35 -6.26 -10.23 -3.34
CA LYS A 35 -6.80 -11.46 -3.93
C LYS A 35 -5.87 -12.04 -5.00
N SER A 36 -5.30 -11.17 -5.82
CA SER A 36 -4.59 -11.52 -7.04
C SER A 36 -3.09 -11.32 -6.95
N ILE A 37 -2.65 -10.31 -6.19
CA ILE A 37 -1.25 -9.98 -6.00
C ILE A 37 -0.78 -10.36 -4.59
N GLN A 38 0.48 -10.77 -4.48
CA GLN A 38 1.09 -11.10 -3.19
C GLN A 38 2.27 -10.17 -2.94
N LEU A 39 2.22 -9.50 -1.79
CA LEU A 39 3.26 -8.61 -1.30
C LEU A 39 3.73 -9.10 0.07
N ASN A 40 5.03 -8.99 0.33
CA ASN A 40 5.54 -9.19 1.67
C ASN A 40 5.50 -7.87 2.47
N ALA A 41 5.64 -7.95 3.79
CA ALA A 41 5.59 -6.80 4.67
C ALA A 41 6.66 -5.73 4.34
N ASP A 42 7.85 -6.15 3.91
CA ASP A 42 8.94 -5.24 3.55
C ASP A 42 8.63 -4.45 2.28
N GLN A 43 7.99 -5.09 1.29
CA GLN A 43 7.55 -4.42 0.06
C GLN A 43 6.41 -3.44 0.34
N GLU A 44 5.49 -3.80 1.22
CA GLU A 44 4.43 -2.87 1.66
C GLU A 44 5.01 -1.67 2.41
N GLN A 45 5.97 -1.89 3.31
CA GLN A 45 6.67 -0.82 4.02
C GLN A 45 7.39 0.12 3.04
N PHE A 46 8.08 -0.44 2.04
CA PHE A 46 8.72 0.35 0.98
C PHE A 46 7.71 1.20 0.19
N LEU A 47 6.55 0.63 -0.18
CA LEU A 47 5.49 1.38 -0.87
C LEU A 47 4.89 2.49 0.01
N LYS A 48 4.83 2.26 1.31
CA LYS A 48 4.43 3.27 2.29
C LYS A 48 5.42 4.44 2.31
N GLU A 49 6.73 4.16 2.38
CA GLU A 49 7.78 5.18 2.32
C GLU A 49 7.77 5.94 0.98
N LEU A 50 7.53 5.24 -0.12
CA LEU A 50 7.39 5.86 -1.44
C LEU A 50 6.16 6.76 -1.52
N ALA A 51 5.03 6.38 -0.91
CA ALA A 51 3.83 7.21 -0.85
C ALA A 51 4.04 8.46 0.01
N ASP A 52 4.79 8.34 1.11
CA ASP A 52 5.15 9.47 1.97
C ASP A 52 6.08 10.47 1.25
N ALA A 53 6.98 9.97 0.42
CA ALA A 53 7.82 10.83 -0.44
C ALA A 53 7.02 11.54 -1.55
N ILE A 54 5.90 10.98 -2.01
CA ILE A 54 5.03 11.61 -3.02
C ILE A 54 4.19 12.73 -2.41
N ILE A 55 3.55 12.48 -1.27
CA ILE A 55 2.72 13.46 -0.54
C ILE A 55 3.05 13.35 0.95
N PRO A 56 4.06 14.07 1.42
CA PRO A 56 4.44 14.07 2.83
C PRO A 56 3.40 14.79 3.69
N PRO A 57 3.33 14.47 4.99
CA PRO A 57 2.52 15.22 5.95
C PRO A 57 3.07 16.64 6.10
N THR A 58 2.18 17.63 6.09
CA THR A 58 2.50 19.05 6.28
C THR A 58 1.50 19.63 7.31
N ASP A 59 0.86 20.73 7.03
CA ASP A 59 -0.34 21.25 7.70
C ASP A 59 -1.61 20.44 7.37
N THR A 60 -1.51 19.56 6.36
CA THR A 60 -2.53 18.56 6.02
C THR A 60 -1.97 17.15 6.19
N PRO A 61 -2.83 16.14 6.45
CA PRO A 61 -2.39 14.73 6.53
C PRO A 61 -1.70 14.29 5.24
N GLY A 62 -0.65 13.46 5.36
CA GLY A 62 0.07 12.89 4.21
C GLY A 62 -0.64 11.71 3.56
N ALA A 63 -0.10 11.22 2.43
CA ALA A 63 -0.67 10.09 1.69
C ALA A 63 -0.77 8.81 2.54
N VAL A 64 0.18 8.59 3.44
CA VAL A 64 0.21 7.42 4.32
C VAL A 64 -0.89 7.47 5.36
N GLU A 65 -1.12 8.62 5.97
CA GLU A 65 -2.14 8.82 7.00
C GLU A 65 -3.56 8.62 6.44
N LEU A 66 -3.78 9.03 5.19
CA LEU A 66 -5.06 8.84 4.50
C LEU A 66 -5.17 7.47 3.80
N GLY A 67 -4.18 6.59 3.95
CA GLY A 67 -4.22 5.24 3.39
C GLY A 67 -4.12 5.17 1.86
N ALA A 68 -3.61 6.21 1.20
CA ALA A 68 -3.53 6.29 -0.26
C ALA A 68 -2.67 5.17 -0.88
N HIS A 69 -1.63 4.69 -0.17
CA HIS A 69 -0.84 3.53 -0.60
C HIS A 69 -1.66 2.23 -0.60
N LEU A 70 -2.57 2.05 0.37
CA LEU A 70 -3.47 0.88 0.42
C LEU A 70 -4.51 0.94 -0.69
N PHE A 71 -5.04 2.14 -0.98
CA PHE A 71 -5.90 2.36 -2.13
C PHE A 71 -5.19 1.99 -3.43
N ALA A 72 -3.96 2.45 -3.64
CA ALA A 72 -3.17 2.12 -4.83
C ALA A 72 -3.01 0.61 -5.01
N LEU A 73 -2.66 -0.13 -3.95
CA LEU A 73 -2.55 -1.58 -3.97
C LEU A 73 -3.88 -2.26 -4.30
N LYS A 74 -4.97 -1.76 -3.75
CA LYS A 74 -6.30 -2.30 -4.00
C LYS A 74 -6.74 -2.09 -5.44
N MET A 75 -6.43 -0.93 -6.03
CA MET A 75 -6.70 -0.64 -7.44
C MET A 75 -5.91 -1.56 -8.38
N VAL A 76 -4.64 -1.84 -8.06
CA VAL A 76 -3.84 -2.79 -8.84
C VAL A 76 -4.43 -4.20 -8.73
N ASP A 77 -4.84 -4.61 -7.52
CA ASP A 77 -5.38 -5.95 -7.28
C ASP A 77 -6.74 -6.22 -7.95
N ASP A 78 -7.65 -5.25 -7.86
CA ASP A 78 -9.04 -5.43 -8.30
C ASP A 78 -9.28 -4.95 -9.76
N CYS A 79 -8.53 -3.95 -10.26
CA CYS A 79 -8.84 -3.26 -11.51
C CYS A 79 -7.82 -3.52 -12.64
N PHE A 80 -6.59 -3.95 -12.33
CA PHE A 80 -5.60 -4.20 -13.37
C PHE A 80 -5.77 -5.59 -13.99
N THR A 81 -5.45 -5.70 -15.27
CA THR A 81 -5.34 -7.01 -15.95
C THR A 81 -4.17 -7.81 -15.37
N LYS A 82 -4.18 -9.12 -15.56
CA LYS A 82 -3.10 -10.00 -15.08
C LYS A 82 -1.72 -9.58 -15.60
N ASP A 83 -1.66 -9.16 -16.85
CA ASP A 83 -0.41 -8.71 -17.46
C ASP A 83 0.08 -7.40 -16.84
N ALA A 84 -0.83 -6.43 -16.64
CA ALA A 84 -0.52 -5.17 -15.97
C ALA A 84 -0.13 -5.37 -14.49
N GLN A 85 -0.74 -6.33 -13.78
CA GLN A 85 -0.34 -6.71 -12.43
C GLN A 85 1.09 -7.28 -12.42
N ALA A 86 1.42 -8.14 -13.38
CA ALA A 86 2.75 -8.74 -13.49
C ALA A 86 3.82 -7.68 -13.80
N GLU A 87 3.53 -6.74 -14.71
CA GLU A 87 4.40 -5.62 -15.04
C GLU A 87 4.62 -4.71 -13.82
N PHE A 88 3.57 -4.36 -13.10
CA PHE A 88 3.65 -3.57 -11.88
C PHE A 88 4.53 -4.24 -10.82
N LEU A 89 4.35 -5.56 -10.59
CA LEU A 89 5.15 -6.32 -9.63
C LEU A 89 6.61 -6.49 -10.07
N ALA A 90 6.90 -6.58 -11.37
CA ALA A 90 8.25 -6.63 -11.91
C ALA A 90 8.97 -5.29 -11.67
N GLY A 91 8.33 -4.18 -11.99
CA GLY A 91 8.85 -2.83 -11.71
C GLY A 91 9.07 -2.59 -10.21
N LEU A 92 8.13 -2.98 -9.35
CA LEU A 92 8.29 -2.92 -7.90
C LEU A 92 9.53 -3.69 -7.42
N LYS A 93 9.71 -4.93 -7.89
CA LYS A 93 10.88 -5.75 -7.53
C LYS A 93 12.19 -5.13 -7.97
N SER A 94 12.22 -4.52 -9.15
CA SER A 94 13.40 -3.83 -9.69
C SER A 94 13.77 -2.64 -8.83
N VAL A 95 12.80 -1.77 -8.55
CA VAL A 95 12.99 -0.57 -7.72
C VAL A 95 13.37 -0.92 -6.27
N TYR A 96 12.67 -1.90 -5.67
CA TYR A 96 12.95 -2.34 -4.30
C TYR A 96 14.37 -2.88 -4.09
N LYS A 97 14.93 -3.57 -5.10
CA LYS A 97 16.31 -4.10 -5.04
C LYS A 97 17.38 -3.01 -4.95
N GLN A 98 17.10 -1.81 -5.46
CA GLN A 98 18.08 -0.74 -5.50
C GLN A 98 18.32 -0.12 -4.12
N LYS A 99 17.36 -0.27 -3.16
CA LYS A 99 17.43 0.34 -1.81
C LYS A 99 17.79 1.84 -1.85
N ALA A 100 17.39 2.51 -2.92
CA ALA A 100 17.67 3.93 -3.11
C ALA A 100 16.62 4.77 -2.37
N ASP A 101 16.95 6.01 -2.08
CA ASP A 101 16.04 7.00 -1.54
C ASP A 101 14.80 7.12 -2.46
N PRO A 102 13.57 6.98 -1.95
CA PRO A 102 12.35 7.14 -2.73
C PRO A 102 12.31 8.41 -3.58
N ALA A 103 12.80 9.52 -3.07
CA ALA A 103 12.83 10.80 -3.79
C ALA A 103 13.80 10.80 -4.99
N ALA A 104 14.86 10.00 -4.94
CA ALA A 104 15.88 9.92 -6.00
C ALA A 104 15.56 8.86 -7.08
N LEU A 105 14.63 7.94 -6.81
CA LEU A 105 14.34 6.79 -7.69
C LEU A 105 13.92 7.20 -9.10
N GLU A 106 13.07 8.21 -9.22
CA GLU A 106 12.59 8.66 -10.54
C GLU A 106 13.70 9.27 -11.38
N ALA A 107 14.53 10.12 -10.78
CA ALA A 107 15.66 10.71 -11.47
C ALA A 107 16.67 9.63 -11.90
N ALA A 108 16.93 8.64 -11.04
CA ALA A 108 17.81 7.52 -11.36
C ALA A 108 17.24 6.62 -12.47
N ALA A 109 15.94 6.38 -12.49
CA ALA A 109 15.28 5.59 -13.53
C ALA A 109 15.29 6.33 -14.88
N GLN A 110 15.07 7.65 -14.88
CA GLN A 110 15.16 8.49 -16.08
C GLN A 110 16.57 8.53 -16.65
N GLN A 111 17.59 8.74 -15.83
CA GLN A 111 18.99 8.77 -16.27
C GLN A 111 19.46 7.45 -16.88
N ASN A 112 18.99 6.33 -16.33
CA ASN A 112 19.39 5.00 -16.78
C ASN A 112 18.45 4.39 -17.83
N GLN A 113 17.45 5.13 -18.32
CA GLN A 113 16.44 4.68 -19.30
C GLN A 113 15.74 3.38 -18.92
N ARG A 114 15.48 3.18 -17.62
CA ARG A 114 14.83 1.97 -17.09
C ARG A 114 13.31 2.07 -17.21
N GLN A 115 12.78 1.72 -18.37
CA GLN A 115 11.36 1.91 -18.71
C GLN A 115 10.41 1.17 -17.76
N GLU A 116 10.73 -0.04 -17.33
CA GLU A 116 9.89 -0.82 -16.40
C GLU A 116 9.75 -0.11 -15.04
N GLU A 117 10.84 0.48 -14.54
CA GLU A 117 10.83 1.22 -13.29
C GLU A 117 10.05 2.52 -13.40
N LEU A 118 10.20 3.24 -14.52
CA LEU A 118 9.42 4.45 -14.80
C LEU A 118 7.93 4.15 -14.92
N ASN A 119 7.56 3.08 -15.59
CA ASN A 119 6.16 2.66 -15.71
C ASN A 119 5.56 2.37 -14.34
N PHE A 120 6.28 1.63 -13.49
CA PHE A 120 5.87 1.36 -12.11
C PHE A 120 5.73 2.64 -11.29
N LEU A 121 6.76 3.51 -11.27
CA LEU A 121 6.75 4.74 -10.47
C LEU A 121 5.62 5.68 -10.90
N ASN A 122 5.40 5.84 -12.21
CA ASN A 122 4.32 6.66 -12.74
C ASN A 122 2.93 6.09 -12.43
N ALA A 123 2.76 4.77 -12.54
CA ALA A 123 1.49 4.11 -12.21
C ALA A 123 1.20 4.24 -10.72
N PHE A 124 2.19 3.97 -9.85
CA PHE A 124 2.03 4.07 -8.41
C PHE A 124 1.74 5.52 -7.97
N ARG A 125 2.52 6.50 -8.48
CA ARG A 125 2.29 7.92 -8.20
C ARG A 125 0.87 8.34 -8.55
N ARG A 126 0.40 8.00 -9.75
CA ARG A 126 -0.97 8.34 -10.20
C ARG A 126 -2.02 7.78 -9.26
N LEU A 127 -1.88 6.52 -8.85
CA LEU A 127 -2.82 5.87 -7.94
C LEU A 127 -2.78 6.45 -6.52
N VAL A 128 -1.59 6.81 -6.02
CA VAL A 128 -1.45 7.48 -4.73
C VAL A 128 -2.11 8.86 -4.75
N ILE A 129 -1.86 9.66 -5.79
CA ILE A 129 -2.50 10.98 -5.94
C ILE A 129 -4.01 10.82 -6.03
N GLN A 130 -4.51 9.85 -6.80
CA GLN A 130 -5.94 9.58 -6.89
C GLN A 130 -6.51 9.19 -5.53
N GLY A 131 -5.93 8.23 -4.82
CA GLY A 131 -6.40 7.82 -3.51
C GLY A 131 -6.35 8.94 -2.46
N TYR A 132 -5.38 9.84 -2.57
CA TYR A 132 -5.30 11.01 -1.72
C TYR A 132 -6.42 12.01 -2.02
N THR A 133 -6.59 12.40 -3.28
CA THR A 133 -7.58 13.41 -3.69
C THR A 133 -9.02 12.94 -3.52
N GLU A 134 -9.28 11.64 -3.65
CA GLU A 134 -10.60 11.02 -3.44
C GLU A 134 -10.85 10.61 -1.98
N SER A 135 -9.90 10.86 -1.06
CA SER A 135 -10.08 10.55 0.36
C SER A 135 -11.17 11.41 0.99
N GLU A 136 -11.86 10.87 2.00
CA GLU A 136 -12.90 11.56 2.75
C GLU A 136 -12.39 12.91 3.29
N TYR A 137 -11.18 12.93 3.85
CA TYR A 137 -10.58 14.14 4.41
C TYR A 137 -10.45 15.25 3.37
N VAL A 138 -9.88 14.96 2.20
CA VAL A 138 -9.66 15.96 1.14
C VAL A 138 -11.01 16.45 0.59
N MET A 139 -11.93 15.51 0.33
CA MET A 139 -13.23 15.85 -0.24
C MET A 139 -14.10 16.70 0.70
N THR A 140 -14.01 16.48 2.01
CA THR A 140 -14.86 17.17 2.98
C THR A 140 -14.22 18.42 3.58
N ASN A 141 -12.88 18.47 3.71
CA ASN A 141 -12.20 19.55 4.41
C ASN A 141 -11.44 20.51 3.49
N LEU A 142 -10.94 20.01 2.35
CA LEU A 142 -10.10 20.81 1.46
C LEU A 142 -10.82 21.24 0.18
N LEU A 143 -11.84 20.49 -0.24
CA LEU A 143 -12.61 20.79 -1.45
C LEU A 143 -14.06 21.19 -1.09
N PRO A 144 -14.67 22.13 -1.83
CA PRO A 144 -16.06 22.52 -1.64
C PRO A 144 -17.03 21.47 -2.23
N TRP A 145 -16.75 20.18 -1.96
CA TRP A 145 -17.53 19.07 -2.50
C TRP A 145 -18.86 18.90 -1.75
N LYS A 146 -19.95 18.73 -2.49
CA LYS A 146 -21.27 18.39 -1.95
C LYS A 146 -21.86 17.26 -2.74
N LEU A 147 -22.28 16.18 -2.05
CA LEU A 147 -22.88 15.00 -2.67
C LEU A 147 -24.12 15.37 -3.52
N VAL A 148 -24.93 16.28 -3.02
CA VAL A 148 -26.11 16.83 -3.73
C VAL A 148 -26.00 18.34 -3.73
N PRO A 149 -25.43 18.97 -4.78
CA PRO A 149 -25.41 20.40 -4.92
C PRO A 149 -26.84 20.92 -5.16
N GLY A 150 -27.34 21.80 -4.29
CA GLY A 150 -28.71 22.28 -4.38
C GLY A 150 -28.99 23.15 -5.61
N LYS A 151 -28.18 24.19 -5.84
CA LYS A 151 -28.26 25.10 -6.98
C LYS A 151 -26.92 25.24 -7.66
N TYR A 152 -26.94 25.27 -8.99
CA TYR A 152 -25.77 25.62 -9.79
C TYR A 152 -25.65 27.15 -9.85
N TYR A 153 -24.49 27.67 -9.48
CA TYR A 153 -24.12 29.08 -9.67
C TYR A 153 -22.94 29.11 -10.64
N GLY A 154 -23.15 29.65 -11.85
CA GLY A 154 -22.15 29.68 -12.92
C GLY A 154 -20.92 30.55 -12.62
N CYS A 155 -21.10 31.60 -11.79
CA CYS A 155 -20.01 32.47 -11.35
C CYS A 155 -20.22 32.80 -9.88
N VAL A 156 -19.22 32.48 -9.06
CA VAL A 156 -19.17 32.85 -7.64
C VAL A 156 -17.87 33.57 -7.33
N PRO A 157 -17.85 34.59 -6.47
CA PRO A 157 -16.60 35.18 -6.00
C PRO A 157 -15.75 34.13 -5.25
N VAL A 158 -14.43 34.17 -5.43
CA VAL A 158 -13.50 33.26 -4.74
C VAL A 158 -13.61 33.34 -3.21
N SER A 159 -13.99 34.52 -2.69
CA SER A 159 -14.24 34.75 -1.26
C SER A 159 -15.49 34.05 -0.70
N SER A 160 -16.32 33.40 -1.55
CA SER A 160 -17.52 32.65 -1.14
C SER A 160 -17.35 31.13 -1.20
N ILE A 161 -16.14 30.65 -1.50
CA ILE A 161 -15.72 29.26 -1.46
C ILE A 161 -14.86 29.06 -0.21
#